data_d88564ed6bfcb9614f81a6d58b3f71b2
#
_entry.id   d88564ed6bfcb9614f81a6d58b3f71b2
#
_cell.length_a   1.000
_cell.length_b   1.000
_cell.length_c   1.000
_cell.angle_alpha   90.00
_cell.angle_beta   90.00
_cell.angle_gamma   90.00
#
_symmetry.space_group_name_H-M   'P 1'
#
loop_
_entity.id
_entity.type
_entity.pdbx_description
1 polymer ?
#
loop_
_entity_poly.entity_id
_entity_poly.type
_entity_poly.pdbx_seq_one_letter_code
_entity_poly.pdbx_strand_id
1 'polypeptide(L)' 'MNIIVNGEPRQATAPITVAQLLSELKLPQRGVAVEVNLQIVPRAQHAEYQLQDGDRLEVVSLVGGG' A
#
# COMPACT_ATOMS: atom_id res chain seq x y z
N MET A 1 -9.89 9.47 4.29
CA MET A 1 -9.95 8.29 5.15
C MET A 1 -8.64 8.08 5.88
N ASN A 2 -8.70 7.40 7.00
CA ASN A 2 -7.52 7.16 7.82
C ASN A 2 -7.00 5.75 7.58
N ILE A 3 -5.72 5.63 7.31
CA ILE A 3 -5.05 4.34 7.19
C ILE A 3 -3.77 4.37 8.01
N ILE A 4 -3.19 3.20 8.25
CA ILE A 4 -1.92 3.08 8.94
C ILE A 4 -0.97 2.37 7.99
N VAL A 5 0.18 2.98 7.71
CA VAL A 5 1.18 2.42 6.81
C VAL A 5 2.48 2.24 7.58
N ASN A 6 2.91 0.99 7.72
CA ASN A 6 4.13 0.65 8.46
C ASN A 6 4.12 1.28 9.85
N GLY A 7 2.97 1.21 10.52
CA GLY A 7 2.81 1.70 11.87
C GLY A 7 2.56 3.18 12.01
N GLU A 8 2.50 3.91 10.91
CA GLU A 8 2.31 5.36 10.95
C GLU A 8 0.94 5.75 10.40
N PRO A 9 0.18 6.57 11.13
CA PRO A 9 -1.10 7.05 10.62
C PRO A 9 -0.91 7.92 9.38
N ARG A 10 -1.84 7.78 8.45
CA ARG A 10 -1.79 8.55 7.21
C ARG A 10 -3.19 8.84 6.72
N GLN A 11 -3.40 10.05 6.22
CA GLN A 11 -4.64 10.43 5.57
C GLN A 11 -4.54 10.08 4.09
N ALA A 12 -5.59 9.49 3.55
CA ALA A 12 -5.69 9.21 2.13
C ALA A 12 -7.02 9.70 1.60
N THR A 13 -7.03 10.10 0.34
CA THR A 13 -8.26 10.59 -0.32
C THR A 13 -8.93 9.42 -1.02
N ALA A 14 -10.12 9.04 -0.55
CA ALA A 14 -10.88 7.97 -1.17
C ALA A 14 -11.52 8.46 -2.48
N PRO A 15 -11.69 7.59 -3.47
CA PRO A 15 -11.20 6.21 -3.50
C PRO A 15 -9.72 6.15 -3.84
N ILE A 16 -9.04 5.15 -3.31
CA ILE A 16 -7.62 4.97 -3.58
C ILE A 16 -7.30 3.47 -3.62
N THR A 17 -6.51 3.06 -4.61
CA THR A 17 -6.04 1.69 -4.71
C THR A 17 -4.66 1.55 -4.10
N VAL A 18 -4.23 0.29 -3.90
CA VAL A 18 -2.86 0.02 -3.44
C VAL A 18 -1.84 0.63 -4.39
N ALA A 19 -2.06 0.47 -5.71
CA ALA A 19 -1.13 1.04 -6.68
C ALA A 19 -1.05 2.56 -6.57
N GLN A 20 -2.19 3.22 -6.36
CA GLN A 20 -2.20 4.67 -6.19
C GLN A 20 -1.48 5.10 -4.91
N LEU A 21 -1.66 4.33 -3.84
CA LEU A 21 -0.95 4.63 -2.60
C LEU A 21 0.56 4.50 -2.79
N LEU A 22 1.02 3.45 -3.48
CA LEU A 22 2.45 3.31 -3.75
C LEU A 22 2.98 4.51 -4.51
N SER A 23 2.22 5.02 -5.47
CA SER A 23 2.62 6.23 -6.20
C SER A 23 2.73 7.43 -5.28
N GLU A 24 1.77 7.60 -4.37
CA GLU A 24 1.82 8.71 -3.43
C GLU A 24 3.02 8.61 -2.50
N LEU A 25 3.40 7.39 -2.14
CA LEU A 25 4.57 7.15 -1.30
C LEU A 25 5.87 7.25 -2.10
N LYS A 26 5.77 7.47 -3.41
CA LYS A 26 6.92 7.54 -4.31
C LYS A 26 7.70 6.23 -4.32
N LEU A 27 6.98 5.13 -4.20
CA LEU A 27 7.55 3.80 -4.29
C LEU A 27 7.28 3.21 -5.65
N PRO A 28 8.20 2.33 -6.13
CA PRO A 28 7.97 1.67 -7.41
C PRO A 28 6.79 0.71 -7.34
N GLN A 29 6.20 0.41 -8.49
CA GLN A 29 5.11 -0.55 -8.56
C GLN A 29 5.62 -1.98 -8.54
N ARG A 30 6.90 -2.19 -8.79
CA ARG A 30 7.54 -3.50 -8.79
C ARG A 30 8.53 -3.60 -7.64
N GLY A 31 8.76 -4.83 -7.18
CA GLY A 31 9.72 -5.07 -6.12
C GLY A 31 9.25 -4.60 -4.77
N VAL A 32 7.94 -4.49 -4.60
CA VAL A 32 7.35 -4.05 -3.34
C VAL A 32 6.30 -5.07 -2.93
N ALA A 33 6.40 -5.56 -1.71
CA ALA A 33 5.38 -6.43 -1.13
C ALA A 33 4.43 -5.60 -0.29
N VAL A 34 3.14 -5.87 -0.43
CA VAL A 34 2.10 -5.13 0.31
C VAL A 34 1.20 -6.12 1.02
N GLU A 35 1.02 -5.88 2.31
CA GLU A 35 -0.01 -6.57 3.09
C GLU A 35 -1.06 -5.56 3.53
N VAL A 36 -2.31 -5.96 3.47
CA VAL A 36 -3.41 -5.17 4.00
C VAL A 36 -4.11 -6.01 5.03
N ASN A 37 -4.12 -5.54 6.27
CA ASN A 37 -4.74 -6.25 7.39
C ASN A 37 -4.20 -7.68 7.51
N LEU A 38 -2.86 -7.82 7.40
CA LEU A 38 -2.13 -9.07 7.55
C LEU A 38 -2.33 -10.05 6.40
N GLN A 39 -2.90 -9.59 5.28
CA GLN A 39 -3.06 -10.43 4.10
C GLN A 39 -2.28 -9.84 2.94
N ILE A 40 -1.52 -10.69 2.27
CA ILE A 40 -0.74 -10.25 1.11
C ILE A 40 -1.67 -9.89 -0.04
N VAL A 41 -1.41 -8.73 -0.64
CA VAL A 41 -2.09 -8.32 -1.86
C VAL A 41 -1.11 -8.53 -3.01
N PRO A 42 -1.35 -9.52 -3.89
CA PRO A 42 -0.43 -9.77 -5.00
C PRO A 42 -0.30 -8.55 -5.90
N ARG A 43 0.88 -8.39 -6.49
CA ARG A 43 1.14 -7.24 -7.35
C ARG A 43 0.09 -7.09 -8.45
N ALA A 44 -0.35 -8.20 -9.03
CA ALA A 44 -1.34 -8.17 -10.09
C ALA A 44 -2.67 -7.56 -9.66
N GLN A 45 -2.92 -7.46 -8.37
CA GLN A 45 -4.15 -6.89 -7.82
C GLN A 45 -3.99 -5.48 -7.30
N HIS A 46 -2.77 -4.94 -7.28
CA HIS A 46 -2.53 -3.62 -6.68
C HIS A 46 -3.37 -2.53 -7.34
N ALA A 47 -3.56 -2.60 -8.66
CA ALA A 47 -4.29 -1.57 -9.39
C ALA A 47 -5.80 -1.64 -9.16
N GLU A 48 -6.28 -2.74 -8.61
CA GLU A 48 -7.72 -2.96 -8.42
C GLU A 48 -8.14 -3.01 -6.96
N TYR A 49 -7.18 -3.20 -6.05
CA TYR A 49 -7.48 -3.35 -4.65
C TYR A 49 -7.74 -1.99 -4.02
N GLN A 50 -8.98 -1.72 -3.67
CA GLN A 50 -9.36 -0.44 -3.07
C GLN A 50 -9.19 -0.48 -1.56
N LEU A 51 -8.51 0.52 -1.03
CA LEU A 51 -8.31 0.64 0.41
C LEU A 51 -9.56 1.19 1.07
N GLN A 52 -9.72 0.87 2.34
CA GLN A 52 -10.85 1.31 3.13
C GLN A 52 -10.37 1.99 4.39
N ASP A 53 -11.23 2.82 4.95
CA ASP A 53 -10.92 3.51 6.18
C ASP A 53 -10.57 2.51 7.27
N GLY A 54 -9.48 2.78 7.97
CA GLY A 54 -9.01 1.91 9.03
C GLY A 54 -8.07 0.81 8.58
N ASP A 55 -7.82 0.67 7.27
CA ASP A 55 -6.90 -0.35 6.79
C ASP A 55 -5.50 -0.15 7.36
N ARG A 56 -4.85 -1.27 7.66
CA ARG A 56 -3.49 -1.28 8.19
C ARG A 56 -2.61 -2.00 7.19
N LEU A 57 -1.62 -1.28 6.68
CA LEU A 57 -0.75 -1.78 5.61
C LEU A 57 0.68 -1.96 6.10
N GLU A 58 1.31 -3.01 5.59
CA GLU A 58 2.76 -3.18 5.66
C GLU A 58 3.30 -3.16 4.24
N VAL A 59 4.25 -2.28 3.99
CA VAL A 59 4.83 -2.10 2.66
C VAL A 59 6.34 -2.28 2.77
N VAL A 60 6.88 -3.25 2.05
CA VAL A 60 8.29 -3.60 2.14
C VAL A 60 8.90 -3.59 0.75
N SER A 61 9.99 -2.84 0.57
CA SER A 61 10.75 -2.88 -0.66
C SER A 61 11.59 -4.15 -0.69
N LEU A 62 11.40 -4.95 -1.75
CA LEU A 62 12.15 -6.19 -1.92
C LEU A 62 13.42 -5.97 -2.73
N VAL A 63 13.54 -4.81 -3.36
CA VAL A 63 14.73 -4.46 -4.12
C VAL A 63 15.65 -3.71 -3.17
N GLY A 64 16.51 -4.43 -2.52
CA GLY A 64 17.40 -3.85 -1.54
C GLY A 64 18.14 -2.66 -2.13
N GLY A 65 18.14 -1.57 -1.42
CA GLY A 65 18.91 -0.34 -1.60
C GLY A 65 19.58 -0.11 -2.94
N GLY A 66 19.31 -0.95 -3.82
CA GLY A 66 20.05 -0.95 -5.06
C GLY A 66 19.41 -0.27 -6.16
#